data_2ccc1160f0181977d45d0318c781de03
#
_entry.id   2ccc1160f0181977d45d0318c781de03
#
_cell.length_a   1.000
_cell.length_b   1.000
_cell.length_c   1.000
_cell.angle_alpha   90.00
_cell.angle_beta   90.00
_cell.angle_gamma   90.00
#
_symmetry.space_group_name_H-M   'P 1'
#
loop_
_entity.id
_entity.type
_entity.pdbx_description
1 polymer ?
#
loop_
_entity_poly.entity_id
_entity_poly.type
_entity_poly.pdbx_seq_one_letter_code
_entity_poly.pdbx_strand_id
1 'polypeptide(L)'
;MRLNRIIERLETGTVALGGYPVNFGNFDDASRFAAVGYDWVLVDSEHVRYDAQALEITLQFLIDRQQLKKGGRPPTPLVRIPANARERNQWIIKQVLDMGAYGVVVPSVETIEDAEAAVIAMRYPRPSGAPSPEILGQRGMNPVRAARYWGLTNAEYYKAADLWPLDPNGELMFVPLIESATGVENLAAILKHVRGIGAVLTGAGDLSATLGHYGEAGHPDVEAAFEKIADVCGRLGVACGIVESAVPNSDADATAAIVEKRLRQGYRLILSTPLYSDPVLTAGRQLAERRRG
;
A
#
# COMPACT_ATOMS: atom_id res chain seq x y z
N MET A 1 -18.82 7.63 -0.96
CA MET A 1 -18.02 6.54 -1.60
C MET A 1 -16.59 6.99 -1.62
N ARG A 2 -15.67 6.18 -1.10
CA ARG A 2 -14.24 6.47 -1.11
C ARG A 2 -13.68 6.37 -2.53
N LEU A 3 -12.72 7.22 -2.87
CA LEU A 3 -11.92 7.07 -4.08
C LEU A 3 -10.89 5.95 -3.89
N ASN A 4 -10.24 5.92 -2.72
CA ASN A 4 -9.28 4.89 -2.35
C ASN A 4 -10.00 3.63 -1.85
N ARG A 5 -9.93 2.54 -2.63
CA ARG A 5 -10.61 1.28 -2.32
C ARG A 5 -9.99 0.53 -1.15
N ILE A 6 -8.71 0.78 -0.82
CA ILE A 6 -8.09 0.20 0.38
C ILE A 6 -8.80 0.78 1.61
N ILE A 7 -8.91 2.11 1.68
CA ILE A 7 -9.58 2.81 2.78
C ILE A 7 -11.02 2.31 2.92
N GLU A 8 -11.76 2.23 1.81
CA GLU A 8 -13.13 1.70 1.80
C GLU A 8 -13.23 0.29 2.41
N ARG A 9 -12.29 -0.59 2.07
CA ARG A 9 -12.24 -1.95 2.63
C ARG A 9 -11.95 -1.94 4.12
N LEU A 10 -10.97 -1.15 4.56
CA LEU A 10 -10.60 -1.05 5.95
C LEU A 10 -11.71 -0.45 6.82
N GLU A 11 -12.37 0.61 6.36
CA GLU A 11 -13.51 1.22 7.07
C GLU A 11 -14.72 0.29 7.18
N THR A 12 -14.91 -0.59 6.21
CA THR A 12 -16.00 -1.60 6.26
C THR A 12 -15.58 -2.88 6.98
N GLY A 13 -14.38 -2.92 7.60
CA GLY A 13 -13.89 -4.08 8.33
C GLY A 13 -13.54 -5.29 7.45
N THR A 14 -13.37 -5.06 6.13
CA THR A 14 -13.06 -6.12 5.17
C THR A 14 -11.60 -6.11 4.74
N VAL A 15 -11.23 -7.06 3.90
CA VAL A 15 -9.86 -7.24 3.40
C VAL A 15 -9.70 -6.52 2.07
N ALA A 16 -8.60 -5.78 1.92
CA ALA A 16 -8.17 -5.19 0.66
C ALA A 16 -7.25 -6.17 -0.08
N LEU A 17 -7.71 -6.67 -1.22
CA LEU A 17 -6.96 -7.63 -2.04
C LEU A 17 -6.23 -6.89 -3.16
N GLY A 18 -4.93 -7.06 -3.23
CA GLY A 18 -4.06 -6.34 -4.14
C GLY A 18 -3.19 -7.21 -5.03
N GLY A 19 -2.71 -6.63 -6.11
CA GLY A 19 -1.76 -7.24 -7.04
C GLY A 19 -0.39 -6.59 -7.01
N TYR A 20 0.69 -7.39 -7.14
CA TYR A 20 2.09 -6.97 -7.10
C TYR A 20 2.99 -7.94 -7.87
N PRO A 21 4.05 -7.49 -8.51
CA PRO A 21 4.36 -6.10 -8.84
C PRO A 21 3.72 -5.65 -10.15
N VAL A 22 3.36 -4.37 -10.24
CA VAL A 22 3.12 -3.72 -11.52
C VAL A 22 4.41 -2.99 -11.91
N ASN A 23 5.06 -3.44 -12.98
CA ASN A 23 6.33 -2.88 -13.42
C ASN A 23 6.13 -1.66 -14.32
N PHE A 24 6.99 -0.65 -14.18
CA PHE A 24 6.98 0.53 -15.03
C PHE A 24 7.21 0.19 -16.50
N GLY A 25 6.49 0.88 -17.38
CA GLY A 25 6.66 0.76 -18.81
C GLY A 25 6.15 -0.55 -19.41
N ASN A 26 5.62 -1.46 -18.60
CA ASN A 26 4.92 -2.63 -19.08
C ASN A 26 3.41 -2.36 -19.03
N PHE A 27 2.90 -1.79 -20.11
CA PHE A 27 1.49 -1.39 -20.22
C PHE A 27 0.54 -2.59 -20.27
N ASP A 28 0.99 -3.72 -20.82
CA ASP A 28 0.23 -4.96 -20.84
C ASP A 28 0.04 -5.50 -19.42
N ASP A 29 1.07 -5.41 -18.58
CA ASP A 29 0.96 -5.74 -17.17
C ASP A 29 -0.06 -4.84 -16.46
N ALA A 30 0.04 -3.53 -16.60
CA ALA A 30 -0.89 -2.59 -15.99
C ALA A 30 -2.34 -2.88 -16.41
N SER A 31 -2.58 -3.11 -17.71
CA SER A 31 -3.89 -3.45 -18.25
C SER A 31 -4.41 -4.79 -17.71
N ARG A 32 -3.54 -5.79 -17.57
CA ARG A 32 -3.89 -7.08 -16.99
C ARG A 32 -4.30 -6.95 -15.51
N PHE A 33 -3.53 -6.23 -14.71
CA PHE A 33 -3.87 -5.96 -13.31
C PHE A 33 -5.19 -5.19 -13.17
N ALA A 34 -5.45 -4.25 -14.08
CA ALA A 34 -6.73 -3.53 -14.12
C ALA A 34 -7.91 -4.48 -14.39
N ALA A 35 -7.74 -5.47 -15.27
CA ALA A 35 -8.80 -6.40 -15.68
C ALA A 35 -9.13 -7.47 -14.63
N VAL A 36 -8.16 -7.86 -13.79
CA VAL A 36 -8.33 -8.93 -12.76
C VAL A 36 -9.32 -8.54 -11.68
N GLY A 37 -9.47 -7.22 -11.41
CA GLY A 37 -10.47 -6.72 -10.45
C GLY A 37 -9.97 -6.61 -9.02
N TYR A 38 -8.68 -6.43 -8.80
CA TYR A 38 -8.11 -6.09 -7.50
C TYR A 38 -8.74 -4.83 -6.88
N ASP A 39 -8.70 -4.72 -5.56
CA ASP A 39 -9.05 -3.48 -4.88
C ASP A 39 -7.94 -2.44 -5.05
N TRP A 40 -6.69 -2.89 -5.10
CA TRP A 40 -5.52 -2.06 -5.24
C TRP A 40 -4.37 -2.78 -5.95
N VAL A 41 -3.38 -2.02 -6.35
CA VAL A 41 -2.14 -2.55 -6.94
C VAL A 41 -0.95 -1.81 -6.36
N LEU A 42 0.17 -2.52 -6.23
CA LEU A 42 1.44 -1.94 -5.86
C LEU A 42 2.32 -1.83 -7.11
N VAL A 43 2.52 -0.59 -7.54
CA VAL A 43 3.47 -0.27 -8.62
C VAL A 43 4.86 -0.18 -8.01
N ASP A 44 5.77 -1.02 -8.51
CA ASP A 44 7.11 -1.10 -7.96
C ASP A 44 8.08 -0.18 -8.67
N SER A 45 8.79 0.66 -7.90
CA SER A 45 9.90 1.46 -8.38
C SER A 45 11.17 1.33 -7.52
N GLU A 46 11.18 0.39 -6.58
CA GLU A 46 12.37 0.13 -5.78
C GLU A 46 13.40 -0.71 -6.53
N HIS A 47 12.98 -1.83 -7.13
CA HIS A 47 13.88 -2.77 -7.79
C HIS A 47 13.91 -2.64 -9.31
N VAL A 48 13.33 -1.56 -9.84
CA VAL A 48 13.36 -1.24 -11.27
C VAL A 48 13.86 0.19 -11.45
N ARG A 49 14.32 0.51 -12.66
CA ARG A 49 14.76 1.88 -12.96
C ARG A 49 13.59 2.86 -12.80
N TYR A 50 13.77 3.88 -11.94
CA TYR A 50 12.78 4.93 -11.80
C TYR A 50 12.66 5.76 -13.08
N ASP A 51 11.46 5.81 -13.60
CA ASP A 51 11.09 6.59 -14.78
C ASP A 51 9.72 7.25 -14.52
N ALA A 52 9.75 8.54 -14.25
CA ALA A 52 8.56 9.31 -13.91
C ALA A 52 7.51 9.32 -15.03
N GLN A 53 7.95 9.39 -16.30
CA GLN A 53 7.03 9.37 -17.44
C GLN A 53 6.38 8.00 -17.60
N ALA A 54 7.15 6.93 -17.47
CA ALA A 54 6.63 5.58 -17.54
C ALA A 54 5.64 5.32 -16.40
N LEU A 55 5.88 5.84 -15.18
CA LEU A 55 4.93 5.75 -14.08
C LEU A 55 3.61 6.45 -14.42
N GLU A 56 3.67 7.70 -14.89
CA GLU A 56 2.46 8.46 -15.25
C GLU A 56 1.61 7.71 -16.28
N ILE A 57 2.24 7.12 -17.30
CA ILE A 57 1.56 6.33 -18.33
C ILE A 57 1.00 5.02 -17.72
N THR A 58 1.79 4.32 -16.90
CA THR A 58 1.34 3.09 -16.22
C THR A 58 0.06 3.32 -15.42
N LEU A 59 -0.03 4.43 -14.67
CA LEU A 59 -1.23 4.80 -13.94
C LEU A 59 -2.45 4.94 -14.86
N GLN A 60 -2.30 5.50 -16.08
CA GLN A 60 -3.40 5.61 -17.04
C GLN A 60 -3.88 4.25 -17.55
N PHE A 61 -2.99 3.27 -17.72
CA PHE A 61 -3.34 1.91 -18.16
C PHE A 61 -4.00 1.07 -17.06
N LEU A 62 -3.92 1.48 -15.80
CA LEU A 62 -4.71 0.88 -14.72
C LEU A 62 -6.21 1.26 -14.78
N ILE A 63 -6.60 2.19 -15.66
CA ILE A 63 -8.00 2.57 -15.87
C ILE A 63 -8.59 1.73 -17.01
N ASP A 64 -9.26 0.63 -16.67
CA ASP A 64 -9.97 -0.18 -17.65
C ASP A 64 -11.32 0.46 -18.00
N ARG A 65 -11.38 1.03 -19.20
CA ARG A 65 -12.59 1.69 -19.71
C ARG A 65 -13.75 0.73 -19.94
N GLN A 66 -13.50 -0.56 -20.18
CA GLN A 66 -14.56 -1.55 -20.32
C GLN A 66 -15.20 -1.86 -18.97
N GLN A 67 -14.40 -1.96 -17.92
CA GLN A 67 -14.91 -2.09 -16.55
C GLN A 67 -15.71 -0.86 -16.12
N LEU A 68 -15.21 0.33 -16.39
CA LEU A 68 -15.93 1.57 -16.07
C LEU A 68 -17.32 1.63 -16.72
N LYS A 69 -17.45 1.22 -17.99
CA LYS A 69 -18.76 1.15 -18.68
C LYS A 69 -19.74 0.19 -18.00
N LYS A 70 -19.25 -0.80 -17.27
CA LYS A 70 -20.06 -1.78 -16.54
C LYS A 70 -20.31 -1.37 -15.07
N GLY A 71 -19.94 -0.13 -14.69
CA GLY A 71 -20.02 0.35 -13.31
C GLY A 71 -18.90 -0.15 -12.39
N GLY A 72 -17.87 -0.80 -12.94
CA GLY A 72 -16.67 -1.19 -12.21
C GLY A 72 -15.78 0.02 -11.87
N ARG A 73 -14.80 -0.21 -11.03
CA ARG A 73 -13.84 0.82 -10.58
C ARG A 73 -12.40 0.32 -10.82
N PRO A 74 -11.47 1.21 -11.17
CA PRO A 74 -10.07 0.83 -11.29
C PRO A 74 -9.50 0.41 -9.93
N PRO A 75 -8.45 -0.42 -9.90
CA PRO A 75 -7.72 -0.65 -8.66
C PRO A 75 -7.05 0.64 -8.18
N THR A 76 -6.92 0.80 -6.86
CA THR A 76 -6.21 1.94 -6.27
C THR A 76 -4.70 1.73 -6.39
N PRO A 77 -3.94 2.57 -7.11
CA PRO A 77 -2.49 2.44 -7.19
C PRO A 77 -1.80 3.05 -5.97
N LEU A 78 -1.01 2.25 -5.27
CA LEU A 78 0.06 2.70 -4.41
C LEU A 78 1.39 2.49 -5.14
N VAL A 79 2.39 3.31 -4.83
CA VAL A 79 3.73 3.19 -5.44
C VAL A 79 4.74 2.89 -4.36
N ARG A 80 5.51 1.80 -4.53
CA ARG A 80 6.69 1.56 -3.72
C ARG A 80 7.84 2.38 -4.31
N ILE A 81 8.31 3.36 -3.55
CA ILE A 81 9.33 4.31 -4.03
C ILE A 81 10.72 3.68 -4.05
N PRO A 82 11.64 4.15 -4.94
CA PRO A 82 12.95 3.54 -5.13
C PRO A 82 13.92 3.76 -3.96
N ALA A 83 13.72 4.83 -3.20
CA ALA A 83 14.60 5.14 -2.09
C ALA A 83 14.05 4.58 -0.78
N ASN A 84 14.90 3.96 0.03
CA ASN A 84 14.51 3.60 1.38
C ASN A 84 14.40 4.86 2.28
N ALA A 85 13.76 4.72 3.41
CA ALA A 85 13.46 5.83 4.31
C ALA A 85 14.74 6.58 4.77
N ARG A 86 15.85 5.89 4.97
CA ARG A 86 17.13 6.46 5.41
C ARG A 86 17.76 7.42 4.41
N GLU A 87 17.48 7.26 3.13
CA GLU A 87 18.02 8.11 2.07
C GLU A 87 17.40 9.50 2.04
N ARG A 88 16.27 9.70 2.71
CA ARG A 88 15.57 10.99 2.84
C ARG A 88 15.21 11.65 1.51
N ASN A 89 14.87 10.85 0.50
CA ASN A 89 14.52 11.31 -0.85
C ASN A 89 13.04 11.73 -0.97
N GLN A 90 12.57 12.62 -0.11
CA GLN A 90 11.15 13.06 -0.06
C GLN A 90 10.66 13.67 -1.37
N TRP A 91 11.53 14.14 -2.24
CA TRP A 91 11.16 14.66 -3.55
C TRP A 91 10.47 13.61 -4.42
N ILE A 92 10.86 12.32 -4.30
CA ILE A 92 10.23 11.21 -5.02
C ILE A 92 8.77 11.05 -4.57
N ILE A 93 8.52 11.09 -3.26
CA ILE A 93 7.16 11.02 -2.70
C ILE A 93 6.27 12.09 -3.33
N LYS A 94 6.76 13.33 -3.37
CA LYS A 94 6.01 14.47 -3.94
C LYS A 94 5.69 14.25 -5.41
N GLN A 95 6.66 13.80 -6.20
CA GLN A 95 6.46 13.55 -7.63
C GLN A 95 5.46 12.41 -7.89
N VAL A 96 5.59 11.30 -7.18
CA VAL A 96 4.69 10.15 -7.30
C VAL A 96 3.23 10.54 -7.02
N LEU A 97 3.01 11.34 -5.99
CA LEU A 97 1.68 11.84 -5.65
C LEU A 97 1.16 12.84 -6.69
N ASP A 98 2.03 13.69 -7.26
CA ASP A 98 1.64 14.64 -8.31
C ASP A 98 1.28 13.96 -9.64
N MET A 99 1.75 12.74 -9.87
CA MET A 99 1.32 11.90 -11.00
C MET A 99 -0.05 11.23 -10.79
N GLY A 100 -0.55 11.16 -9.55
CA GLY A 100 -1.89 10.66 -9.24
C GLY A 100 -1.95 9.39 -8.41
N ALA A 101 -0.83 8.87 -7.89
CA ALA A 101 -0.86 7.76 -6.94
C ALA A 101 -1.71 8.11 -5.69
N TYR A 102 -2.39 7.13 -5.14
CA TYR A 102 -3.21 7.28 -3.92
C TYR A 102 -2.39 7.07 -2.63
N GLY A 103 -1.10 6.94 -2.76
CA GLY A 103 -0.20 6.81 -1.62
C GLY A 103 1.13 6.19 -2.02
N VAL A 104 1.98 6.04 -1.02
CA VAL A 104 3.31 5.46 -1.19
C VAL A 104 3.56 4.35 -0.18
N VAL A 105 4.30 3.33 -0.64
CA VAL A 105 4.98 2.37 0.22
C VAL A 105 6.43 2.80 0.32
N VAL A 106 6.90 3.06 1.54
CA VAL A 106 8.27 3.52 1.79
C VAL A 106 9.09 2.37 2.34
N PRO A 107 10.12 1.89 1.60
CA PRO A 107 10.96 0.78 2.02
C PRO A 107 11.79 1.10 3.27
N SER A 108 12.10 0.07 4.06
CA SER A 108 13.06 0.11 5.17
C SER A 108 12.81 1.24 6.18
N VAL A 109 11.57 1.42 6.61
CA VAL A 109 11.25 2.34 7.70
C VAL A 109 11.66 1.70 9.03
N GLU A 110 12.62 2.30 9.71
CA GLU A 110 13.21 1.76 10.95
C GLU A 110 13.07 2.70 12.15
N THR A 111 12.82 4.00 11.91
CA THR A 111 12.76 5.00 12.98
C THR A 111 11.51 5.87 12.90
N ILE A 112 11.22 6.58 14.01
CA ILE A 112 10.15 7.57 14.06
C ILE A 112 10.40 8.67 13.01
N GLU A 113 11.63 9.14 12.92
CA GLU A 113 12.06 10.22 12.01
C GLU A 113 11.89 9.82 10.53
N ASP A 114 12.07 8.54 10.18
CA ASP A 114 11.84 8.03 8.83
C ASP A 114 10.35 8.16 8.46
N ALA A 115 9.49 7.74 9.36
CA ALA A 115 8.06 7.77 9.14
C ALA A 115 7.51 9.21 9.15
N GLU A 116 7.97 10.08 10.07
CA GLU A 116 7.58 11.49 10.12
C GLU A 116 7.98 12.24 8.84
N ALA A 117 9.18 11.98 8.32
CA ALA A 117 9.67 12.60 7.09
C ALA A 117 8.76 12.26 5.89
N ALA A 118 8.27 11.02 5.82
CA ALA A 118 7.31 10.61 4.79
C ALA A 118 5.95 11.32 4.95
N VAL A 119 5.40 11.36 6.16
CA VAL A 119 4.13 12.06 6.46
C VAL A 119 4.21 13.53 6.05
N ILE A 120 5.27 14.22 6.43
CA ILE A 120 5.50 15.63 6.10
C ILE A 120 5.61 15.84 4.58
N ALA A 121 6.28 14.93 3.87
CA ALA A 121 6.45 15.03 2.43
C ALA A 121 5.14 14.80 1.66
N MET A 122 4.23 13.99 2.18
CA MET A 122 2.96 13.66 1.53
C MET A 122 1.89 14.75 1.68
N ARG A 123 1.92 15.51 2.76
CA ARG A 123 0.90 16.49 3.09
C ARG A 123 1.16 17.85 2.43
N TYR A 124 0.10 18.49 1.96
CA TYR A 124 0.13 19.93 1.71
C TYR A 124 0.13 20.71 3.02
N PRO A 125 0.66 21.95 3.05
CA PRO A 125 0.43 22.87 4.17
C PRO A 125 -1.07 22.99 4.45
N ARG A 126 -1.47 22.84 5.72
CA ARG A 126 -2.88 22.87 6.13
C ARG A 126 -3.21 24.14 6.89
N PRO A 127 -4.39 24.74 6.63
CA PRO A 127 -4.88 25.88 7.42
C PRO A 127 -5.20 25.44 8.85
N SER A 128 -5.25 26.39 9.78
CA SER A 128 -5.49 26.13 11.21
C SER A 128 -6.81 25.42 11.53
N GLY A 129 -7.79 25.46 10.65
CA GLY A 129 -9.08 24.76 10.82
C GLY A 129 -9.15 23.35 10.23
N ALA A 130 -8.07 22.88 9.60
CA ALA A 130 -8.02 21.53 9.03
C ALA A 130 -7.73 20.47 10.10
N PRO A 131 -8.01 19.17 9.85
CA PRO A 131 -7.57 18.09 10.73
C PRO A 131 -6.06 18.09 10.90
N SER A 132 -5.59 17.97 12.18
CA SER A 132 -4.18 17.90 12.55
C SER A 132 -3.29 18.98 11.90
N PRO A 133 -3.64 20.28 12.08
CA PRO A 133 -2.89 21.38 11.46
C PRO A 133 -1.47 21.51 12.04
N GLU A 134 -1.21 20.94 13.22
CA GLU A 134 0.06 20.91 13.90
C GLU A 134 1.11 20.05 13.18
N ILE A 135 0.68 19.07 12.37
CA ILE A 135 1.57 18.25 11.57
C ILE A 135 1.84 18.98 10.26
N LEU A 136 3.01 19.55 10.15
CA LEU A 136 3.41 20.37 9.00
C LEU A 136 3.44 19.54 7.72
N GLY A 137 2.85 20.10 6.65
CA GLY A 137 2.96 19.58 5.30
C GLY A 137 4.01 20.36 4.49
N GLN A 138 4.79 19.67 3.68
CA GLN A 138 5.83 20.26 2.83
C GLN A 138 5.66 19.95 1.34
N ARG A 139 4.55 19.31 0.95
CA ARG A 139 4.25 19.06 -0.46
C ARG A 139 3.98 20.36 -1.18
N GLY A 140 4.69 20.61 -2.30
CA GLY A 140 4.43 21.76 -3.17
C GLY A 140 3.08 21.65 -3.89
N MET A 141 2.45 22.79 -4.14
CA MET A 141 1.09 22.83 -4.69
C MET A 141 1.08 22.79 -6.23
N ASN A 142 0.94 21.60 -6.81
CA ASN A 142 0.65 21.41 -8.22
C ASN A 142 -0.27 20.19 -8.45
N PRO A 143 -1.60 20.33 -8.26
CA PRO A 143 -2.52 19.20 -8.25
C PRO A 143 -2.99 18.78 -9.65
N VAL A 144 -2.68 19.52 -10.71
CA VAL A 144 -3.39 19.43 -12.01
C VAL A 144 -3.45 18.01 -12.57
N ARG A 145 -2.33 17.27 -12.56
CA ARG A 145 -2.28 15.91 -13.11
C ARG A 145 -3.00 14.92 -12.19
N ALA A 146 -2.71 14.98 -10.91
CA ALA A 146 -3.33 14.11 -9.91
C ALA A 146 -4.84 14.32 -9.80
N ALA A 147 -5.30 15.56 -9.78
CA ALA A 147 -6.73 15.90 -9.79
C ALA A 147 -7.43 15.31 -11.02
N ARG A 148 -6.84 15.49 -12.20
CA ARG A 148 -7.38 14.92 -13.44
C ARG A 148 -7.42 13.39 -13.40
N TYR A 149 -6.38 12.75 -12.89
CA TYR A 149 -6.34 11.30 -12.75
C TYR A 149 -7.43 10.79 -11.79
N TRP A 150 -7.68 11.50 -10.70
CA TRP A 150 -8.73 11.14 -9.73
C TRP A 150 -10.14 11.53 -10.19
N GLY A 151 -10.28 12.26 -11.31
CA GLY A 151 -11.57 12.76 -11.82
C GLY A 151 -12.12 13.91 -10.97
N LEU A 152 -11.26 14.71 -10.36
CA LEU A 152 -11.59 15.82 -9.46
C LEU A 152 -11.19 17.17 -10.07
N THR A 153 -11.81 18.23 -9.60
CA THR A 153 -11.28 19.59 -9.74
C THR A 153 -10.05 19.77 -8.81
N ASN A 154 -9.22 20.78 -9.09
CA ASN A 154 -8.08 21.08 -8.23
C ASN A 154 -8.52 21.38 -6.77
N ALA A 155 -9.63 22.07 -6.58
CA ALA A 155 -10.15 22.41 -5.26
C ALA A 155 -10.63 21.17 -4.49
N GLU A 156 -11.29 20.24 -5.16
CA GLU A 156 -11.70 18.96 -4.57
C GLU A 156 -10.49 18.09 -4.24
N TYR A 157 -9.49 18.03 -5.13
CA TYR A 157 -8.26 17.29 -4.89
C TYR A 157 -7.54 17.79 -3.64
N TYR A 158 -7.37 19.12 -3.47
CA TYR A 158 -6.73 19.67 -2.26
C TYR A 158 -7.44 19.27 -0.96
N LYS A 159 -8.74 19.08 -0.99
CA LYS A 159 -9.51 18.61 0.16
C LYS A 159 -9.29 17.12 0.41
N ALA A 160 -9.27 16.32 -0.66
CA ALA A 160 -9.14 14.87 -0.58
C ALA A 160 -7.68 14.39 -0.40
N ALA A 161 -6.69 15.18 -0.83
CA ALA A 161 -5.29 14.80 -0.83
C ALA A 161 -4.62 15.04 0.54
N ASP A 162 -5.15 14.41 1.58
CA ASP A 162 -4.52 14.29 2.89
C ASP A 162 -4.45 12.83 3.33
N LEU A 163 -3.65 12.54 4.35
CA LEU A 163 -3.41 11.20 4.84
C LEU A 163 -4.58 10.68 5.67
N TRP A 164 -5.12 9.54 5.28
CA TRP A 164 -5.99 8.75 6.11
C TRP A 164 -5.14 7.87 7.06
N PRO A 165 -5.49 7.70 8.35
CA PRO A 165 -6.65 8.21 9.06
C PRO A 165 -6.45 9.57 9.76
N LEU A 166 -5.33 10.28 9.49
CA LEU A 166 -5.02 11.58 10.08
C LEU A 166 -6.09 12.62 9.75
N ASP A 167 -6.51 12.67 8.48
CA ASP A 167 -7.75 13.29 8.04
C ASP A 167 -8.76 12.19 7.70
N PRO A 168 -9.91 12.11 8.41
CA PRO A 168 -10.92 11.11 8.13
C PRO A 168 -11.48 11.15 6.71
N ASN A 169 -11.38 12.30 6.02
CA ASN A 169 -11.80 12.47 4.63
C ASN A 169 -10.63 12.36 3.63
N GLY A 170 -9.43 12.13 4.13
CA GLY A 170 -8.25 11.94 3.30
C GLY A 170 -8.33 10.68 2.46
N GLU A 171 -7.77 10.73 1.26
CA GLU A 171 -7.74 9.62 0.31
C GLU A 171 -6.32 9.14 0.03
N LEU A 172 -5.30 9.75 0.69
CA LEU A 172 -3.92 9.29 0.59
C LEU A 172 -3.56 8.29 1.70
N MET A 173 -2.72 7.31 1.35
CA MET A 173 -2.18 6.35 2.30
C MET A 173 -0.65 6.42 2.36
N PHE A 174 -0.13 6.56 3.57
CA PHE A 174 1.26 6.25 3.88
C PHE A 174 1.35 4.83 4.41
N VAL A 175 2.20 4.02 3.81
CA VAL A 175 2.42 2.62 4.18
C VAL A 175 3.93 2.39 4.37
N PRO A 176 4.45 2.41 5.61
CA PRO A 176 5.81 1.98 5.88
C PRO A 176 5.95 0.47 5.58
N LEU A 177 7.03 0.11 4.89
CA LEU A 177 7.43 -1.28 4.69
C LEU A 177 8.42 -1.66 5.80
N ILE A 178 8.00 -2.59 6.65
CA ILE A 178 8.79 -3.11 7.77
C ILE A 178 9.42 -4.42 7.32
N GLU A 179 10.73 -4.36 7.08
CA GLU A 179 11.48 -5.42 6.43
C GLU A 179 12.89 -5.59 7.00
N SER A 180 13.08 -5.13 8.24
CA SER A 180 14.33 -5.34 8.99
C SER A 180 14.04 -5.69 10.46
N ALA A 181 14.98 -6.39 11.10
CA ALA A 181 14.91 -6.69 12.53
C ALA A 181 14.73 -5.40 13.36
N THR A 182 15.47 -4.34 13.03
CA THR A 182 15.35 -3.02 13.68
C THR A 182 13.97 -2.42 13.50
N GLY A 183 13.41 -2.46 12.29
CA GLY A 183 12.06 -1.98 12.02
C GLY A 183 11.00 -2.73 12.84
N VAL A 184 11.13 -4.05 12.98
CA VAL A 184 10.25 -4.88 13.81
C VAL A 184 10.36 -4.52 15.31
N GLU A 185 11.56 -4.26 15.80
CA GLU A 185 11.78 -3.84 17.19
C GLU A 185 11.15 -2.48 17.47
N ASN A 186 11.32 -1.53 16.57
CA ASN A 186 10.88 -0.15 16.73
C ASN A 186 9.41 0.09 16.34
N LEU A 187 8.73 -0.87 15.70
CA LEU A 187 7.39 -0.69 15.15
C LEU A 187 6.38 -0.10 16.15
N ALA A 188 6.38 -0.60 17.39
CA ALA A 188 5.45 -0.11 18.42
C ALA A 188 5.71 1.37 18.76
N ALA A 189 6.95 1.82 18.77
CA ALA A 189 7.31 3.21 18.99
C ALA A 189 6.91 4.07 17.79
N ILE A 190 7.19 3.63 16.57
CA ILE A 190 6.81 4.31 15.33
C ILE A 190 5.29 4.53 15.31
N LEU A 191 4.49 3.49 15.49
CA LEU A 191 3.03 3.57 15.41
C LEU A 191 2.40 4.40 16.55
N LYS A 192 3.04 4.51 17.70
CA LYS A 192 2.56 5.36 18.81
C LYS A 192 2.86 6.84 18.62
N HIS A 193 3.98 7.17 17.98
CA HIS A 193 4.44 8.56 17.86
C HIS A 193 4.04 9.18 16.52
N VAL A 194 4.02 8.40 15.44
CA VAL A 194 3.75 8.92 14.10
C VAL A 194 2.28 8.75 13.73
N ARG A 195 1.60 9.86 13.58
CA ARG A 195 0.21 9.90 13.10
C ARG A 195 0.20 9.97 11.59
N GLY A 196 -0.80 9.37 10.95
CA GLY A 196 -0.98 9.40 9.49
C GLY A 196 -0.46 8.15 8.78
N ILE A 197 -0.06 7.11 9.53
CA ILE A 197 0.22 5.79 8.97
C ILE A 197 -1.13 5.11 8.70
N GLY A 198 -1.42 4.83 7.41
CA GLY A 198 -2.69 4.21 7.00
C GLY A 198 -2.69 2.69 7.14
N ALA A 199 -1.55 2.06 6.89
CA ALA A 199 -1.31 0.64 7.10
C ALA A 199 0.19 0.39 7.22
N VAL A 200 0.58 -0.81 7.66
CA VAL A 200 1.97 -1.32 7.63
C VAL A 200 2.03 -2.45 6.60
N LEU A 201 3.08 -2.51 5.80
CA LEU A 201 3.35 -3.66 4.93
C LEU A 201 4.59 -4.40 5.41
N THR A 202 4.64 -5.73 5.24
CA THR A 202 5.78 -6.57 5.59
C THR A 202 6.55 -6.99 4.35
N GLY A 203 7.89 -7.01 4.41
CA GLY A 203 8.77 -7.47 3.35
C GLY A 203 9.57 -8.71 3.78
N ALA A 204 9.30 -9.88 3.20
CA ALA A 204 9.92 -11.14 3.61
C ALA A 204 11.39 -11.25 3.20
N GLY A 205 11.76 -10.72 2.04
CA GLY A 205 13.11 -10.83 1.47
C GLY A 205 14.16 -10.20 2.38
N ASP A 206 14.07 -8.88 2.54
CA ASP A 206 15.03 -8.12 3.34
C ASP A 206 14.94 -8.46 4.83
N LEU A 207 13.74 -8.77 5.33
CA LEU A 207 13.57 -9.22 6.71
C LEU A 207 14.36 -10.52 6.97
N SER A 208 14.30 -11.49 6.06
CA SER A 208 15.05 -12.73 6.18
C SER A 208 16.56 -12.47 6.24
N ALA A 209 17.06 -11.55 5.40
CA ALA A 209 18.46 -11.19 5.37
C ALA A 209 18.92 -10.53 6.68
N THR A 210 18.13 -9.60 7.23
CA THR A 210 18.48 -8.90 8.48
C THR A 210 18.33 -9.77 9.73
N LEU A 211 17.55 -10.86 9.65
CA LEU A 211 17.47 -11.90 10.67
C LEU A 211 18.57 -12.95 10.56
N GLY A 212 19.45 -12.88 9.55
CA GLY A 212 20.54 -13.82 9.32
C GLY A 212 20.16 -15.06 8.49
N HIS A 213 18.98 -15.06 7.87
CA HIS A 213 18.43 -16.17 7.06
C HIS A 213 18.32 -15.75 5.59
N TYR A 214 19.41 -15.32 5.00
CA TYR A 214 19.45 -14.72 3.66
C TYR A 214 18.83 -15.63 2.60
N GLY A 215 17.76 -15.14 1.96
CA GLY A 215 17.01 -15.86 0.92
C GLY A 215 15.99 -16.87 1.45
N GLU A 216 15.87 -17.03 2.77
CA GLU A 216 14.95 -17.98 3.41
C GLU A 216 13.69 -17.27 3.92
N ALA A 217 12.91 -16.67 3.02
CA ALA A 217 11.70 -15.91 3.36
C ALA A 217 10.64 -16.71 4.16
N GLY A 218 10.69 -18.04 4.10
CA GLY A 218 9.83 -18.95 4.87
C GLY A 218 10.43 -19.43 6.19
N HIS A 219 11.59 -18.91 6.64
CA HIS A 219 12.22 -19.32 7.89
C HIS A 219 11.31 -19.05 9.11
N PRO A 220 11.30 -19.91 10.15
CA PRO A 220 10.46 -19.72 11.34
C PRO A 220 10.63 -18.36 12.02
N ASP A 221 11.84 -17.79 12.04
CA ASP A 221 12.10 -16.47 12.64
C ASP A 221 11.44 -15.35 11.83
N VAL A 222 11.34 -15.49 10.50
CA VAL A 222 10.60 -14.55 9.63
C VAL A 222 9.10 -14.64 9.92
N GLU A 223 8.56 -15.85 10.07
CA GLU A 223 7.17 -16.05 10.45
C GLU A 223 6.87 -15.48 11.85
N ALA A 224 7.76 -15.68 12.82
CA ALA A 224 7.62 -15.10 14.15
C ALA A 224 7.65 -13.56 14.10
N ALA A 225 8.47 -12.96 13.26
CA ALA A 225 8.48 -11.52 13.04
C ALA A 225 7.17 -11.02 12.41
N PHE A 226 6.60 -11.75 11.45
CA PHE A 226 5.28 -11.43 10.90
C PHE A 226 4.17 -11.48 11.94
N GLU A 227 4.18 -12.49 12.83
CA GLU A 227 3.22 -12.57 13.94
C GLU A 227 3.37 -11.38 14.90
N LYS A 228 4.61 -10.99 15.22
CA LYS A 228 4.91 -9.81 16.06
C LYS A 228 4.41 -8.51 15.41
N ILE A 229 4.64 -8.32 14.11
CA ILE A 229 4.15 -7.15 13.38
C ILE A 229 2.62 -7.09 13.43
N ALA A 230 1.94 -8.19 13.11
CA ALA A 230 0.48 -8.26 13.11
C ALA A 230 -0.11 -7.99 14.51
N ASP A 231 0.49 -8.53 15.56
CA ASP A 231 0.10 -8.29 16.96
C ASP A 231 0.27 -6.81 17.36
N VAL A 232 1.42 -6.21 17.03
CA VAL A 232 1.66 -4.78 17.32
C VAL A 232 0.67 -3.90 16.60
N CYS A 233 0.44 -4.15 15.31
CA CYS A 233 -0.52 -3.41 14.49
C CYS A 233 -1.95 -3.55 15.05
N GLY A 234 -2.37 -4.77 15.36
CA GLY A 234 -3.70 -5.05 15.94
C GLY A 234 -3.93 -4.35 17.28
N ARG A 235 -2.96 -4.37 18.19
CA ARG A 235 -3.05 -3.66 19.48
C ARG A 235 -3.11 -2.15 19.35
N LEU A 236 -2.52 -1.58 18.31
CA LEU A 236 -2.50 -0.14 18.08
C LEU A 236 -3.56 0.34 17.07
N GLY A 237 -4.40 -0.57 16.58
CA GLY A 237 -5.50 -0.24 15.67
C GLY A 237 -5.05 0.16 14.25
N VAL A 238 -3.85 -0.24 13.85
CA VAL A 238 -3.32 0.02 12.50
C VAL A 238 -3.45 -1.24 11.65
N ALA A 239 -3.94 -1.12 10.42
CA ALA A 239 -4.02 -2.25 9.51
C ALA A 239 -2.61 -2.72 9.12
N CYS A 240 -2.45 -4.03 8.91
CA CYS A 240 -1.21 -4.58 8.35
C CYS A 240 -1.47 -5.38 7.08
N GLY A 241 -0.45 -5.44 6.22
CA GLY A 241 -0.47 -6.10 4.93
C GLY A 241 0.75 -7.01 4.73
N ILE A 242 0.58 -7.97 3.85
CA ILE A 242 1.61 -8.95 3.50
C ILE A 242 1.54 -9.30 2.01
N VAL A 243 2.68 -9.60 1.41
CA VAL A 243 2.76 -10.20 0.07
C VAL A 243 2.71 -11.71 0.23
N GLU A 244 1.73 -12.34 -0.42
CA GLU A 244 1.62 -13.81 -0.47
C GLU A 244 1.68 -14.29 -1.91
N SER A 245 2.48 -15.32 -2.12
CA SER A 245 2.53 -16.02 -3.39
C SER A 245 1.61 -17.24 -3.36
N ALA A 246 0.98 -17.55 -4.50
CA ALA A 246 0.30 -18.82 -4.65
C ALA A 246 1.30 -19.98 -4.47
N VAL A 247 0.83 -21.09 -3.87
CA VAL A 247 1.64 -22.28 -3.77
C VAL A 247 2.00 -22.78 -5.18
N PRO A 248 3.27 -23.05 -5.48
CA PRO A 248 3.67 -23.59 -6.77
C PRO A 248 2.86 -24.86 -7.11
N ASN A 249 2.38 -24.96 -8.37
CA ASN A 249 1.51 -26.02 -8.87
C ASN A 249 0.07 -26.00 -8.33
N SER A 250 -0.37 -24.82 -7.83
CA SER A 250 -1.75 -24.41 -7.51
C SER A 250 -2.66 -25.51 -6.93
N ASP A 251 -2.33 -25.97 -5.73
CA ASP A 251 -3.35 -26.51 -4.86
C ASP A 251 -4.16 -25.32 -4.31
N ALA A 252 -5.39 -25.20 -4.79
CA ALA A 252 -6.28 -24.11 -4.38
C ALA A 252 -6.59 -24.14 -2.88
N ASP A 253 -6.65 -25.33 -2.29
CA ASP A 253 -6.92 -25.51 -0.87
C ASP A 253 -5.71 -25.08 -0.03
N ALA A 254 -4.48 -25.40 -0.46
CA ALA A 254 -3.26 -24.94 0.20
C ALA A 254 -3.12 -23.41 0.15
N THR A 255 -3.44 -22.80 -1.00
CA THR A 255 -3.45 -21.34 -1.14
C THR A 255 -4.52 -20.70 -0.23
N ALA A 256 -5.71 -21.28 -0.18
CA ALA A 256 -6.79 -20.81 0.71
C ALA A 256 -6.36 -20.89 2.19
N ALA A 257 -5.71 -21.98 2.60
CA ALA A 257 -5.22 -22.16 3.97
C ALA A 257 -4.18 -21.10 4.36
N ILE A 258 -3.26 -20.72 3.45
CA ILE A 258 -2.29 -19.65 3.69
C ILE A 258 -3.01 -18.31 3.88
N VAL A 259 -3.91 -17.96 2.97
CA VAL A 259 -4.68 -16.71 3.07
C VAL A 259 -5.48 -16.68 4.37
N GLU A 260 -6.12 -17.78 4.74
CA GLU A 260 -6.87 -17.88 5.98
C GLU A 260 -5.97 -17.72 7.22
N LYS A 261 -4.76 -18.31 7.23
CA LYS A 261 -3.74 -18.11 8.26
C LYS A 261 -3.46 -16.63 8.44
N ARG A 262 -3.17 -15.90 7.36
CA ARG A 262 -2.86 -14.46 7.42
C ARG A 262 -4.04 -13.63 7.95
N LEU A 263 -5.25 -13.96 7.52
CA LEU A 263 -6.45 -13.30 8.03
C LEU A 263 -6.68 -13.54 9.53
N ARG A 264 -6.38 -14.74 10.02
CA ARG A 264 -6.43 -15.07 11.46
C ARG A 264 -5.37 -14.33 12.26
N GLN A 265 -4.16 -14.17 11.72
CA GLN A 265 -3.08 -13.37 12.30
C GLN A 265 -3.41 -11.87 12.37
N GLY A 266 -4.44 -11.40 11.66
CA GLY A 266 -4.87 -9.99 11.69
C GLY A 266 -4.55 -9.19 10.44
N TYR A 267 -3.93 -9.79 9.43
CA TYR A 267 -3.66 -9.10 8.16
C TYR A 267 -4.94 -8.68 7.46
N ARG A 268 -4.95 -7.45 6.91
CA ARG A 268 -6.10 -6.86 6.23
C ARG A 268 -5.79 -6.37 4.82
N LEU A 269 -4.53 -6.28 4.45
CA LEU A 269 -4.08 -6.06 3.08
C LEU A 269 -3.32 -7.32 2.64
N ILE A 270 -3.79 -7.99 1.59
CA ILE A 270 -3.10 -9.15 1.05
C ILE A 270 -2.78 -8.86 -0.40
N LEU A 271 -1.50 -8.87 -0.71
CA LEU A 271 -0.95 -8.73 -2.06
C LEU A 271 -0.62 -10.10 -2.60
N SER A 272 -0.90 -10.32 -3.86
CA SER A 272 -0.52 -11.51 -4.57
C SER A 272 0.33 -11.21 -5.80
N THR A 273 1.12 -12.19 -6.20
CA THR A 273 1.95 -12.14 -7.40
C THR A 273 1.34 -13.05 -8.47
N PRO A 274 0.36 -12.55 -9.27
CA PRO A 274 -0.35 -13.40 -10.23
C PRO A 274 0.51 -13.66 -11.46
N LEU A 275 0.45 -14.88 -11.99
CA LEU A 275 0.98 -15.20 -13.31
C LEU A 275 -0.11 -15.09 -14.40
N TYR A 276 -1.10 -16.00 -14.39
CA TYR A 276 -2.21 -16.03 -15.35
C TYR A 276 -3.59 -16.06 -14.68
N SER A 277 -3.66 -16.60 -13.47
CA SER A 277 -4.80 -16.58 -12.59
C SER A 277 -4.33 -16.18 -11.20
N ASP A 278 -5.25 -15.69 -10.37
CA ASP A 278 -4.91 -15.32 -9.01
C ASP A 278 -5.68 -16.17 -8.00
N PRO A 279 -5.10 -17.31 -7.58
CA PRO A 279 -5.70 -18.15 -6.54
C PRO A 279 -5.81 -17.42 -5.19
N VAL A 280 -4.85 -16.54 -4.85
CA VAL A 280 -4.87 -15.75 -3.61
C VAL A 280 -6.05 -14.77 -3.61
N LEU A 281 -6.27 -14.06 -4.73
CA LEU A 281 -7.42 -13.18 -4.88
C LEU A 281 -8.74 -13.96 -4.76
N THR A 282 -8.82 -15.11 -5.40
CA THR A 282 -10.02 -15.96 -5.38
C THR A 282 -10.31 -16.44 -3.95
N ALA A 283 -9.33 -17.02 -3.27
CA ALA A 283 -9.45 -17.47 -1.89
C ALA A 283 -9.79 -16.31 -0.93
N GLY A 284 -9.11 -15.19 -1.08
CA GLY A 284 -9.33 -14.00 -0.25
C GLY A 284 -10.77 -13.45 -0.36
N ARG A 285 -11.36 -13.45 -1.57
CA ARG A 285 -12.75 -13.04 -1.79
C ARG A 285 -13.73 -13.99 -1.12
N GLN A 286 -13.58 -15.29 -1.34
CA GLN A 286 -14.43 -16.31 -0.74
C GLN A 286 -14.41 -16.24 0.81
N LEU A 287 -13.23 -16.07 1.39
CA LEU A 287 -13.06 -15.94 2.84
C LEU A 287 -13.64 -14.62 3.37
N ALA A 288 -13.50 -13.53 2.63
CA ALA A 288 -14.09 -12.24 3.00
C ALA A 288 -15.63 -12.27 3.00
N GLU A 289 -16.24 -13.00 2.05
CA GLU A 289 -17.69 -13.21 2.00
C GLU A 289 -18.20 -14.03 3.18
N ARG A 290 -17.52 -15.12 3.53
CA ARG A 290 -17.88 -15.98 4.69
C ARG A 290 -17.83 -15.25 6.04
N ARG A 291 -17.05 -14.18 6.17
CA ARG A 291 -16.96 -13.39 7.42
C ARG A 291 -18.04 -12.31 7.54
N ARG A 292 -18.81 -12.06 6.47
CA ARG A 292 -19.93 -11.11 6.48
C ARG A 292 -21.28 -11.76 6.81
N GLY A 293 -21.41 -13.06 6.64
CA GLY A 293 -22.59 -13.86 7.00
C GLY A 293 -22.45 -14.46 8.40
#